data_e9155661d7bdeeeb0e59f0a95b63ee46
#
_entry.id   e9155661d7bdeeeb0e59f0a95b63ee46
#
_cell.length_a   1.000
_cell.length_b   1.000
_cell.length_c   1.000
_cell.angle_alpha   90.00
_cell.angle_beta   90.00
_cell.angle_gamma   90.00
#
_symmetry.space_group_name_H-M   'P 1'
#
loop_
_entity.id
_entity.type
_entity.pdbx_description
1 polymer ?
#
loop_
_entity_poly.entity_id
_entity_poly.type
_entity_poly.pdbx_seq_one_letter_code
_entity_poly.pdbx_strand_id
1 'polypeptide(L)'
;MKPLKIAMLSLTHGHTRKYYQTLRDSPKLDWVAVCAENDAVEERFRRAVKDVPCYRDEAEMFDQHPDIEAVVLASANSEHARQVQMCAERGIHILSMKIPTFDLDEYDRMIDMVEGAGLVCQIELELHYNPVVKRVKQLVASGAVGPLRSMQATNITLSPVWAFPWQGVPELSYGKRVPLADGDHRFRGGALCDHPHVFDLIRWLTGSDFEHIYAEVAPNMRTDLEVEDLLLVTGKMADGCTFLLDPSWSRLEERLVEPGPGWEVFPKRMEVNLTLNGERGTLMADCFGPNVYHNGAPLDRYTVQYTYFDEWIGLIDEFCDCVRLGHTPQINLRWHRRTIEAMNACYESIARRQPVSL
;
A
#
# COMPACT_ATOMS: atom_id res chain seq x y z
N MET A 1 -12.60 20.24 -15.98
CA MET A 1 -13.72 19.55 -15.29
C MET A 1 -13.89 20.20 -13.93
N LYS A 2 -15.09 20.16 -13.33
CA LYS A 2 -15.29 20.65 -11.95
C LYS A 2 -14.42 19.84 -11.00
N PRO A 3 -13.74 20.44 -10.01
CA PRO A 3 -13.01 19.70 -8.98
C PRO A 3 -13.92 18.69 -8.27
N LEU A 4 -13.37 17.54 -7.90
CA LEU A 4 -14.07 16.50 -7.17
C LEU A 4 -14.11 16.89 -5.68
N LYS A 5 -15.31 16.99 -5.09
CA LYS A 5 -15.45 17.25 -3.67
C LYS A 5 -15.08 16.02 -2.86
N ILE A 6 -13.99 16.14 -2.11
CA ILE A 6 -13.40 15.01 -1.37
C ILE A 6 -13.30 15.33 0.12
N ALA A 7 -13.58 14.33 0.96
CA ALA A 7 -13.29 14.37 2.38
C ALA A 7 -12.25 13.31 2.75
N MET A 8 -11.69 13.42 3.95
CA MET A 8 -10.82 12.39 4.50
C MET A 8 -11.46 11.81 5.76
N LEU A 9 -11.65 10.50 5.79
CA LEU A 9 -12.13 9.77 6.95
C LEU A 9 -10.93 9.25 7.73
N SER A 10 -10.83 9.69 8.98
CA SER A 10 -9.71 9.42 9.87
C SER A 10 -8.40 10.13 9.50
N LEU A 11 -7.52 10.20 10.47
CA LEU A 11 -6.19 10.80 10.36
C LEU A 11 -5.13 9.91 11.04
N THR A 12 -5.45 8.65 11.31
CA THR A 12 -4.58 7.75 12.10
C THR A 12 -3.56 7.03 11.26
N HIS A 13 -3.78 6.83 9.95
CA HIS A 13 -2.82 6.14 9.11
C HIS A 13 -1.51 6.92 8.90
N GLY A 14 -0.38 6.21 8.88
CA GLY A 14 0.95 6.81 8.72
C GLY A 14 1.14 7.64 7.44
N HIS A 15 0.43 7.30 6.38
CA HIS A 15 0.48 8.02 5.10
C HIS A 15 -0.36 9.29 5.05
N THR A 16 -1.18 9.56 6.05
CA THR A 16 -2.09 10.71 6.09
C THR A 16 -1.42 12.04 5.71
N ARG A 17 -0.20 12.27 6.19
CA ARG A 17 0.56 13.50 5.88
C ARG A 17 0.88 13.67 4.39
N LYS A 18 1.05 12.57 3.66
CA LYS A 18 1.31 12.59 2.21
C LYS A 18 0.12 13.16 1.45
N TYR A 19 -1.07 12.83 1.92
CA TYR A 19 -2.31 13.32 1.33
C TYR A 19 -2.54 14.81 1.55
N TYR A 20 -2.12 15.39 2.67
CA TYR A 20 -2.39 16.81 2.97
C TYR A 20 -1.92 17.75 1.85
N GLN A 21 -0.71 17.55 1.37
CA GLN A 21 -0.19 18.36 0.28
C GLN A 21 -0.90 18.03 -1.04
N THR A 22 -1.03 16.75 -1.36
CA THR A 22 -1.60 16.33 -2.65
C THR A 22 -3.06 16.73 -2.78
N LEU A 23 -3.87 16.59 -1.72
CA LEU A 23 -5.28 16.99 -1.71
C LEU A 23 -5.45 18.51 -1.85
N ARG A 24 -4.57 19.27 -1.19
CA ARG A 24 -4.64 20.75 -1.24
C ARG A 24 -4.16 21.32 -2.57
N ASP A 25 -3.08 20.76 -3.12
CA ASP A 25 -2.39 21.32 -4.28
C ASP A 25 -2.96 20.79 -5.62
N SER A 26 -3.78 19.75 -5.61
CA SER A 26 -4.39 19.20 -6.83
C SER A 26 -5.52 20.08 -7.36
N PRO A 27 -5.42 20.55 -8.60
CA PRO A 27 -6.50 21.33 -9.24
C PRO A 27 -7.74 20.49 -9.58
N LYS A 28 -7.65 19.14 -9.46
CA LYS A 28 -8.74 18.20 -9.69
C LYS A 28 -9.63 18.02 -8.47
N LEU A 29 -9.22 18.50 -7.29
CA LEU A 29 -9.87 18.26 -6.01
C LEU A 29 -10.33 19.54 -5.32
N ASP A 30 -11.43 19.43 -4.57
CA ASP A 30 -11.93 20.38 -3.59
C ASP A 30 -12.02 19.64 -2.25
N TRP A 31 -11.00 19.82 -1.39
CA TRP A 31 -10.93 19.15 -0.10
C TRP A 31 -11.80 19.86 0.93
N VAL A 32 -13.00 19.35 1.18
CA VAL A 32 -14.05 20.05 1.90
C VAL A 32 -14.15 19.74 3.39
N ALA A 33 -13.71 18.54 3.82
CA ALA A 33 -13.84 18.11 5.22
C ALA A 33 -12.85 17.01 5.61
N VAL A 34 -12.68 16.85 6.91
CA VAL A 34 -11.95 15.72 7.52
C VAL A 34 -12.67 15.28 8.80
N CYS A 35 -12.64 13.98 9.08
CA CYS A 35 -13.06 13.41 10.35
C CYS A 35 -11.84 12.94 11.14
N ALA A 36 -11.71 13.36 12.41
CA ALA A 36 -10.58 13.02 13.28
C ALA A 36 -11.08 12.30 14.54
N GLU A 37 -10.38 11.26 14.97
CA GLU A 37 -10.79 10.37 16.05
C GLU A 37 -10.78 11.03 17.43
N ASN A 38 -9.87 11.97 17.65
CA ASN A 38 -9.69 12.63 18.95
C ASN A 38 -8.96 13.96 18.83
N ASP A 39 -8.89 14.70 19.96
CA ASP A 39 -8.28 16.03 20.02
C ASP A 39 -6.79 16.02 19.66
N ALA A 40 -6.05 15.01 20.08
CA ALA A 40 -4.61 14.93 19.83
C ALA A 40 -4.31 14.75 18.33
N VAL A 41 -5.13 13.95 17.65
CA VAL A 41 -5.06 13.74 16.19
C VAL A 41 -5.42 15.03 15.46
N GLU A 42 -6.51 15.71 15.87
CA GLU A 42 -6.89 16.99 15.29
C GLU A 42 -5.84 18.07 15.51
N GLU A 43 -5.32 18.23 16.72
CA GLU A 43 -4.28 19.21 17.00
C GLU A 43 -3.07 19.03 16.08
N ARG A 44 -2.65 17.78 15.85
CA ARG A 44 -1.56 17.49 14.93
C ARG A 44 -1.91 17.83 13.48
N PHE A 45 -3.12 17.54 13.04
CA PHE A 45 -3.63 17.93 11.73
C PHE A 45 -3.62 19.44 11.57
N ARG A 46 -4.14 20.18 12.56
CA ARG A 46 -4.22 21.65 12.56
C ARG A 46 -2.87 22.35 12.48
N ARG A 47 -1.78 21.70 12.89
CA ARG A 47 -0.42 22.23 12.68
C ARG A 47 -0.03 22.31 11.20
N ALA A 48 -0.57 21.44 10.36
CA ALA A 48 -0.28 21.36 8.93
C ALA A 48 -1.37 22.00 8.06
N VAL A 49 -2.65 21.86 8.46
CA VAL A 49 -3.83 22.27 7.69
C VAL A 49 -4.78 23.03 8.63
N LYS A 50 -5.07 24.29 8.29
CA LYS A 50 -5.83 25.20 9.18
C LYS A 50 -7.24 25.50 8.70
N ASP A 51 -7.47 25.37 7.42
CA ASP A 51 -8.63 25.90 6.69
C ASP A 51 -9.67 24.83 6.31
N VAL A 52 -9.37 23.55 6.48
CA VAL A 52 -10.33 22.46 6.20
C VAL A 52 -11.14 22.16 7.46
N PRO A 53 -12.49 22.13 7.41
CA PRO A 53 -13.36 21.76 8.52
C PRO A 53 -13.00 20.35 9.07
N CYS A 54 -13.04 20.21 10.40
CA CYS A 54 -12.73 18.96 11.09
C CYS A 54 -13.89 18.56 11.99
N TYR A 55 -14.32 17.32 11.86
CA TYR A 55 -15.45 16.72 12.57
C TYR A 55 -14.96 15.59 13.47
N ARG A 56 -15.79 15.23 14.46
CA ARG A 56 -15.58 14.06 15.32
C ARG A 56 -16.47 12.88 14.96
N ASP A 57 -17.52 13.15 14.23
CA ASP A 57 -18.52 12.17 13.80
C ASP A 57 -18.63 12.17 12.28
N GLU A 58 -18.55 10.99 11.68
CA GLU A 58 -18.64 10.80 10.23
C GLU A 58 -20.02 11.18 9.69
N ALA A 59 -21.09 10.86 10.42
CA ALA A 59 -22.46 11.17 10.01
C ALA A 59 -22.70 12.67 10.03
N GLU A 60 -22.26 13.38 11.09
CA GLU A 60 -22.31 14.83 11.16
C GLU A 60 -21.57 15.48 9.99
N MET A 61 -20.37 14.98 9.66
CA MET A 61 -19.60 15.48 8.52
C MET A 61 -20.37 15.35 7.21
N PHE A 62 -20.98 14.20 6.93
CA PHE A 62 -21.78 14.00 5.72
C PHE A 62 -23.05 14.80 5.70
N ASP A 63 -23.70 15.02 6.85
CA ASP A 63 -24.90 15.87 6.96
C ASP A 63 -24.58 17.35 6.67
N GLN A 64 -23.42 17.84 7.10
CA GLN A 64 -22.95 19.19 6.83
C GLN A 64 -22.41 19.38 5.40
N HIS A 65 -21.94 18.30 4.77
CA HIS A 65 -21.39 18.28 3.42
C HIS A 65 -22.08 17.20 2.54
N PRO A 66 -23.40 17.36 2.25
CA PRO A 66 -24.16 16.36 1.49
C PRO A 66 -23.71 16.23 0.02
N ASP A 67 -22.83 17.10 -0.43
CA ASP A 67 -22.30 17.13 -1.78
C ASP A 67 -20.87 16.55 -1.89
N ILE A 68 -20.38 15.84 -0.84
CA ILE A 68 -19.18 15.03 -0.93
C ILE A 68 -19.37 13.94 -1.98
N GLU A 69 -18.46 13.90 -2.95
CA GLU A 69 -18.48 12.93 -4.05
C GLU A 69 -17.53 11.75 -3.80
N ALA A 70 -16.48 11.98 -3.01
CA ALA A 70 -15.45 10.97 -2.73
C ALA A 70 -14.84 11.12 -1.34
N VAL A 71 -14.22 10.04 -0.86
CA VAL A 71 -13.44 10.04 0.39
C VAL A 71 -12.08 9.39 0.21
N VAL A 72 -11.12 9.83 1.05
CA VAL A 72 -9.90 9.07 1.36
C VAL A 72 -10.13 8.38 2.69
N LEU A 73 -10.05 7.04 2.73
CA LEU A 73 -10.05 6.28 3.99
C LEU A 73 -8.63 6.22 4.53
N ALA A 74 -8.38 6.95 5.61
CA ALA A 74 -7.06 7.06 6.25
C ALA A 74 -7.08 6.54 7.71
N SER A 75 -7.97 5.60 7.97
CA SER A 75 -8.19 4.96 9.26
C SER A 75 -7.27 3.75 9.48
N ALA A 76 -7.42 3.12 10.62
CA ALA A 76 -6.85 1.81 10.88
C ALA A 76 -7.54 0.74 10.03
N ASN A 77 -6.80 -0.33 9.71
CA ASN A 77 -7.29 -1.39 8.80
C ASN A 77 -8.62 -2.02 9.26
N SER A 78 -8.85 -2.12 10.57
CA SER A 78 -10.09 -2.66 11.15
C SER A 78 -11.34 -1.83 10.85
N GLU A 79 -11.19 -0.55 10.47
CA GLU A 79 -12.30 0.34 10.16
C GLU A 79 -12.66 0.37 8.67
N HIS A 80 -11.74 -0.05 7.80
CA HIS A 80 -11.89 0.13 6.36
C HIS A 80 -13.16 -0.55 5.80
N ALA A 81 -13.43 -1.80 6.19
CA ALA A 81 -14.61 -2.52 5.68
C ALA A 81 -15.92 -1.81 6.06
N ARG A 82 -16.07 -1.37 7.32
CA ARG A 82 -17.23 -0.59 7.79
C ARG A 82 -17.36 0.73 7.01
N GLN A 83 -16.26 1.43 6.80
CA GLN A 83 -16.27 2.71 6.08
C GLN A 83 -16.55 2.54 4.59
N VAL A 84 -16.02 1.47 3.95
CA VAL A 84 -16.39 1.13 2.56
C VAL A 84 -17.89 0.88 2.44
N GLN A 85 -18.47 0.11 3.34
CA GLN A 85 -19.92 -0.12 3.36
C GLN A 85 -20.68 1.20 3.51
N MET A 86 -20.33 2.02 4.49
CA MET A 86 -20.98 3.31 4.74
C MET A 86 -20.92 4.24 3.51
N CYS A 87 -19.79 4.28 2.82
CA CYS A 87 -19.62 5.08 1.60
C CYS A 87 -20.45 4.51 0.44
N ALA A 88 -20.46 3.18 0.27
CA ALA A 88 -21.25 2.53 -0.77
C ALA A 88 -22.77 2.81 -0.60
N GLU A 89 -23.28 2.75 0.63
CA GLU A 89 -24.68 3.09 0.95
C GLU A 89 -25.04 4.55 0.64
N ARG A 90 -24.04 5.45 0.63
CA ARG A 90 -24.21 6.89 0.33
C ARG A 90 -23.91 7.26 -1.12
N GLY A 91 -23.45 6.30 -1.93
CA GLY A 91 -23.06 6.59 -3.31
C GLY A 91 -21.77 7.39 -3.44
N ILE A 92 -20.83 7.22 -2.51
CA ILE A 92 -19.59 7.99 -2.42
C ILE A 92 -18.41 7.14 -2.93
N HIS A 93 -17.60 7.68 -3.83
CA HIS A 93 -16.39 7.04 -4.35
C HIS A 93 -15.29 6.97 -3.29
N ILE A 94 -14.40 5.97 -3.39
CA ILE A 94 -13.50 5.61 -2.30
C ILE A 94 -12.05 5.50 -2.80
N LEU A 95 -11.14 6.20 -2.16
CA LEU A 95 -9.71 5.94 -2.20
C LEU A 95 -9.32 5.36 -0.84
N SER A 96 -9.17 4.04 -0.76
CA SER A 96 -8.86 3.34 0.48
C SER A 96 -7.37 3.15 0.65
N MET A 97 -6.85 3.48 1.81
CA MET A 97 -5.52 3.01 2.18
C MET A 97 -5.50 1.48 2.28
N LYS A 98 -4.32 0.93 2.11
CA LYS A 98 -4.04 -0.52 2.27
C LYS A 98 -4.08 -0.87 3.75
N ILE A 99 -4.51 -2.00 4.18
CA ILE A 99 -5.25 -3.10 3.58
C ILE A 99 -6.71 -2.93 3.98
N PRO A 100 -7.68 -3.12 3.08
CA PRO A 100 -9.09 -3.05 3.47
C PRO A 100 -9.49 -4.08 4.52
N THR A 101 -9.19 -5.35 4.29
CA THR A 101 -9.41 -6.46 5.22
C THR A 101 -8.61 -7.69 4.79
N PHE A 102 -8.34 -8.61 5.72
CA PHE A 102 -7.80 -9.95 5.43
C PHE A 102 -8.88 -11.02 5.27
N ASP A 103 -10.12 -10.74 5.70
CA ASP A 103 -11.26 -11.63 5.53
C ASP A 103 -11.72 -11.58 4.08
N LEU A 104 -11.55 -12.71 3.36
CA LEU A 104 -11.88 -12.77 1.93
C LEU A 104 -13.39 -12.72 1.66
N ASP A 105 -14.22 -13.23 2.57
CA ASP A 105 -15.68 -13.17 2.44
C ASP A 105 -16.17 -11.73 2.67
N GLU A 106 -15.56 -11.02 3.62
CA GLU A 106 -15.82 -9.58 3.80
C GLU A 106 -15.33 -8.79 2.59
N TYR A 107 -14.17 -9.17 2.04
CA TYR A 107 -13.62 -8.55 0.84
C TYR A 107 -14.56 -8.70 -0.37
N ASP A 108 -15.10 -9.90 -0.57
CA ASP A 108 -16.05 -10.18 -1.64
C ASP A 108 -17.35 -9.38 -1.47
N ARG A 109 -17.85 -9.25 -0.24
CA ARG A 109 -19.00 -8.37 0.06
C ARG A 109 -18.72 -6.90 -0.28
N MET A 110 -17.51 -6.39 0.02
CA MET A 110 -17.13 -5.02 -0.35
C MET A 110 -17.09 -4.82 -1.87
N ILE A 111 -16.57 -5.81 -2.62
CA ILE A 111 -16.57 -5.78 -4.08
C ILE A 111 -18.00 -5.67 -4.60
N ASP A 112 -18.88 -6.55 -4.14
CA ASP A 112 -20.28 -6.59 -4.60
C ASP A 112 -21.03 -5.29 -4.28
N MET A 113 -20.83 -4.70 -3.11
CA MET A 113 -21.43 -3.42 -2.73
C MET A 113 -20.96 -2.26 -3.61
N VAL A 114 -19.64 -2.14 -3.80
CA VAL A 114 -19.05 -1.04 -4.56
C VAL A 114 -19.42 -1.13 -6.04
N GLU A 115 -19.32 -2.32 -6.63
CA GLU A 115 -19.65 -2.54 -8.04
C GLU A 115 -21.17 -2.45 -8.27
N GLY A 116 -21.98 -2.99 -7.37
CA GLY A 116 -23.44 -2.90 -7.42
C GLY A 116 -23.95 -1.46 -7.35
N ALA A 117 -23.23 -0.59 -6.67
CA ALA A 117 -23.51 0.85 -6.61
C ALA A 117 -22.88 1.66 -7.77
N GLY A 118 -22.11 1.02 -8.64
CA GLY A 118 -21.40 1.71 -9.74
C GLY A 118 -20.31 2.67 -9.29
N LEU A 119 -19.69 2.40 -8.14
CA LEU A 119 -18.72 3.29 -7.52
C LEU A 119 -17.28 2.91 -7.89
N VAL A 120 -16.42 3.90 -7.86
CA VAL A 120 -14.97 3.71 -7.92
C VAL A 120 -14.46 3.45 -6.51
N CYS A 121 -13.76 2.33 -6.31
CA CYS A 121 -12.92 2.10 -5.15
C CYS A 121 -11.50 1.75 -5.63
N GLN A 122 -10.56 2.62 -5.32
CA GLN A 122 -9.14 2.45 -5.61
C GLN A 122 -8.38 2.17 -4.32
N ILE A 123 -7.49 1.18 -4.37
CA ILE A 123 -6.61 0.87 -3.23
C ILE A 123 -5.29 1.63 -3.38
N GLU A 124 -4.84 2.20 -2.30
CA GLU A 124 -3.57 2.90 -2.21
C GLU A 124 -2.41 1.91 -2.27
N LEU A 125 -1.84 1.76 -3.47
CA LEU A 125 -0.55 1.11 -3.72
C LEU A 125 0.29 2.06 -4.60
N GLU A 126 0.83 3.07 -3.99
CA GLU A 126 1.45 4.24 -4.61
C GLU A 126 2.64 3.87 -5.51
N LEU A 127 3.31 2.75 -5.26
CA LEU A 127 4.47 2.32 -6.04
C LEU A 127 4.15 2.05 -7.52
N HIS A 128 2.91 1.75 -7.89
CA HIS A 128 2.50 1.68 -9.29
C HIS A 128 2.68 3.00 -10.05
N TYR A 129 2.64 4.12 -9.32
CA TYR A 129 2.77 5.47 -9.89
C TYR A 129 4.20 5.99 -9.79
N ASN A 130 5.08 5.29 -9.07
CA ASN A 130 6.49 5.63 -8.94
C ASN A 130 7.17 5.60 -10.31
N PRO A 131 7.88 6.68 -10.74
CA PRO A 131 8.48 6.76 -12.07
C PRO A 131 9.50 5.67 -12.37
N VAL A 132 10.25 5.21 -11.36
CA VAL A 132 11.24 4.14 -11.51
C VAL A 132 10.53 2.81 -11.76
N VAL A 133 9.48 2.50 -10.98
CA VAL A 133 8.67 1.29 -11.12
C VAL A 133 7.95 1.27 -12.48
N LYS A 134 7.40 2.42 -12.91
CA LYS A 134 6.84 2.58 -14.26
C LYS A 134 7.87 2.29 -15.35
N ARG A 135 9.11 2.75 -15.16
CA ARG A 135 10.19 2.46 -16.13
C ARG A 135 10.52 0.97 -16.17
N VAL A 136 10.60 0.30 -15.03
CA VAL A 136 10.78 -1.16 -14.96
C VAL A 136 9.64 -1.87 -15.72
N LYS A 137 8.38 -1.49 -15.46
CA LYS A 137 7.22 -2.07 -16.15
C LYS A 137 7.28 -1.87 -17.67
N GLN A 138 7.67 -0.68 -18.14
CA GLN A 138 7.85 -0.41 -19.56
C GLN A 138 8.90 -1.31 -20.21
N LEU A 139 10.04 -1.53 -19.52
CA LEU A 139 11.12 -2.40 -20.01
C LEU A 139 10.68 -3.86 -20.07
N VAL A 140 9.95 -4.34 -19.06
CA VAL A 140 9.37 -5.69 -19.06
C VAL A 140 8.36 -5.81 -20.22
N ALA A 141 7.42 -4.88 -20.32
CA ALA A 141 6.36 -4.91 -21.35
C ALA A 141 6.91 -4.80 -22.79
N SER A 142 8.01 -4.06 -23.00
CA SER A 142 8.69 -4.00 -24.29
C SER A 142 9.46 -5.26 -24.64
N GLY A 143 9.55 -6.23 -23.72
CA GLY A 143 10.32 -7.46 -23.87
C GLY A 143 11.84 -7.25 -23.81
N ALA A 144 12.32 -6.15 -23.21
CA ALA A 144 13.76 -5.86 -23.12
C ALA A 144 14.56 -7.00 -22.48
N VAL A 145 14.00 -7.66 -21.47
CA VAL A 145 14.63 -8.82 -20.79
C VAL A 145 14.08 -10.18 -21.24
N GLY A 146 13.08 -10.20 -22.13
CA GLY A 146 12.37 -11.44 -22.51
C GLY A 146 11.44 -11.94 -21.40
N PRO A 147 10.91 -13.17 -21.53
CA PRO A 147 10.13 -13.82 -20.50
C PRO A 147 10.88 -13.84 -19.15
N LEU A 148 10.20 -13.44 -18.08
CA LEU A 148 10.77 -13.43 -16.73
C LEU A 148 10.94 -14.87 -16.24
N ARG A 149 12.05 -15.16 -15.56
CA ARG A 149 12.39 -16.47 -14.98
C ARG A 149 12.45 -16.41 -13.47
N SER A 150 12.96 -15.32 -12.92
CA SER A 150 12.94 -15.10 -11.49
C SER A 150 12.85 -13.62 -11.13
N MET A 151 12.27 -13.34 -9.96
CA MET A 151 12.19 -12.01 -9.39
C MET A 151 12.62 -12.04 -7.91
N GLN A 152 13.31 -10.98 -7.50
CA GLN A 152 13.54 -10.68 -6.10
C GLN A 152 13.01 -9.29 -5.82
N ALA A 153 12.25 -9.14 -4.75
CA ALA A 153 11.76 -7.84 -4.31
C ALA A 153 11.89 -7.71 -2.79
N THR A 154 12.35 -6.54 -2.36
CA THR A 154 12.38 -6.18 -0.94
C THR A 154 11.47 -4.99 -0.70
N ASN A 155 10.78 -4.98 0.43
CA ASN A 155 10.16 -3.78 1.01
C ASN A 155 10.52 -3.77 2.49
N ILE A 156 11.64 -3.14 2.81
CA ILE A 156 12.24 -3.18 4.13
C ILE A 156 12.16 -1.79 4.75
N THR A 157 11.60 -1.72 5.97
CA THR A 157 11.43 -0.45 6.70
C THR A 157 11.75 -0.59 8.17
N LEU A 158 11.67 0.55 8.87
CA LEU A 158 11.46 0.58 10.32
C LEU A 158 10.07 0.04 10.64
N SER A 159 9.90 -0.58 11.81
CA SER A 159 8.57 -0.90 12.30
C SER A 159 7.72 0.37 12.44
N PRO A 160 6.53 0.43 11.82
CA PRO A 160 5.67 1.61 11.87
C PRO A 160 5.14 1.91 13.27
N VAL A 161 5.17 0.96 14.19
CA VAL A 161 4.80 1.15 15.61
C VAL A 161 5.62 2.27 16.24
N TRP A 162 6.85 2.49 15.80
CA TRP A 162 7.68 3.61 16.29
C TRP A 162 7.58 4.87 15.45
N ALA A 163 7.59 4.68 14.14
CA ALA A 163 7.55 5.80 13.21
C ALA A 163 6.19 6.51 13.23
N PHE A 164 5.14 5.74 13.48
CA PHE A 164 3.75 6.20 13.48
C PHE A 164 3.01 5.60 14.68
N PRO A 165 3.29 6.04 15.93
CA PRO A 165 2.45 5.65 17.04
C PRO A 165 1.01 6.06 16.69
N TRP A 166 0.15 5.07 16.51
CA TRP A 166 -1.26 5.23 16.10
C TRP A 166 -2.04 5.90 17.22
N GLN A 167 -2.19 7.13 17.09
CA GLN A 167 -2.41 8.15 18.04
C GLN A 167 -3.77 8.07 18.67
N GLY A 168 -3.79 7.54 19.86
CA GLY A 168 -4.98 7.44 20.67
C GLY A 168 -5.86 6.22 20.40
N VAL A 169 -5.43 5.28 19.55
CA VAL A 169 -6.12 4.00 19.30
C VAL A 169 -5.11 2.85 19.29
N PRO A 170 -4.43 2.56 20.43
CA PRO A 170 -3.35 1.57 20.50
C PRO A 170 -3.76 0.17 20.07
N GLU A 171 -5.02 -0.21 20.32
CA GLU A 171 -5.60 -1.51 19.95
C GLU A 171 -5.74 -1.73 18.44
N LEU A 172 -5.73 -0.67 17.67
CA LEU A 172 -5.80 -0.70 16.20
C LEU A 172 -4.43 -0.56 15.54
N SER A 173 -3.36 -0.49 16.33
CA SER A 173 -2.00 -0.23 15.87
C SER A 173 -1.37 -1.46 15.22
N TYR A 174 -0.43 -1.24 14.30
CA TYR A 174 0.53 -2.27 13.91
C TYR A 174 1.29 -2.80 15.15
N GLY A 175 1.80 -4.01 15.05
CA GLY A 175 2.47 -4.66 16.16
C GLY A 175 1.53 -5.47 17.06
N LYS A 176 0.23 -5.33 16.85
CA LYS A 176 -0.84 -6.08 17.53
C LYS A 176 -1.50 -7.07 16.59
N ARG A 177 -2.05 -8.15 17.15
CA ARG A 177 -2.84 -9.10 16.39
C ARG A 177 -4.19 -8.49 16.05
N VAL A 178 -4.49 -8.44 14.76
CA VAL A 178 -5.80 -7.97 14.28
C VAL A 178 -6.77 -9.16 14.30
N PRO A 179 -7.89 -9.08 15.05
CA PRO A 179 -8.89 -10.14 15.06
C PRO A 179 -9.58 -10.23 13.68
N LEU A 180 -9.82 -11.46 13.25
CA LEU A 180 -10.70 -11.78 12.12
C LEU A 180 -12.07 -12.24 12.62
N ALA A 181 -13.06 -12.23 11.74
CA ALA A 181 -14.42 -12.67 12.04
C ALA A 181 -14.47 -14.15 12.51
N ASP A 182 -13.57 -14.99 12.05
CA ASP A 182 -13.40 -16.40 12.45
C ASP A 182 -12.67 -16.59 13.79
N GLY A 183 -12.22 -15.51 14.42
CA GLY A 183 -11.43 -15.55 15.65
C GLY A 183 -9.96 -15.91 15.46
N ASP A 184 -9.47 -16.02 14.23
CA ASP A 184 -8.04 -16.20 13.96
C ASP A 184 -7.29 -14.88 14.14
N HIS A 185 -6.43 -14.82 15.15
CA HIS A 185 -5.63 -13.65 15.51
C HIS A 185 -4.15 -13.79 15.14
N ARG A 186 -3.77 -14.89 14.48
CA ARG A 186 -2.37 -15.18 14.22
C ARG A 186 -1.79 -14.23 13.19
N PHE A 187 -0.67 -13.64 13.53
CA PHE A 187 0.22 -12.87 12.64
C PHE A 187 -0.41 -11.70 11.86
N ARG A 188 -1.58 -11.20 12.25
CA ARG A 188 -2.20 -10.05 11.59
C ARG A 188 -1.71 -8.76 12.24
N GLY A 189 -1.34 -7.76 11.43
CA GLY A 189 -0.80 -6.47 11.88
C GLY A 189 0.72 -6.41 11.98
N GLY A 190 1.44 -7.41 11.44
CA GLY A 190 2.90 -7.45 11.36
C GLY A 190 3.48 -6.86 10.07
N ALA A 191 4.74 -7.16 9.81
CA ALA A 191 5.47 -6.66 8.65
C ALA A 191 4.81 -7.09 7.33
N LEU A 192 4.28 -8.31 7.26
CA LEU A 192 3.54 -8.79 6.10
C LEU A 192 2.31 -7.92 5.81
N CYS A 193 1.56 -7.55 6.86
CA CYS A 193 0.38 -6.69 6.73
C CYS A 193 0.73 -5.29 6.21
N ASP A 194 1.86 -4.74 6.64
CA ASP A 194 2.30 -3.40 6.24
C ASP A 194 2.80 -3.35 4.79
N HIS A 195 3.30 -4.45 4.26
CA HIS A 195 4.04 -4.49 3.00
C HIS A 195 3.36 -5.31 1.87
N PRO A 196 2.08 -5.05 1.52
CA PRO A 196 1.43 -5.69 0.36
C PRO A 196 2.09 -5.33 -0.97
N HIS A 197 2.86 -4.21 -1.02
CA HIS A 197 3.43 -3.65 -2.23
C HIS A 197 4.23 -4.66 -3.06
N VAL A 198 5.11 -5.45 -2.44
CA VAL A 198 5.95 -6.41 -3.17
C VAL A 198 5.16 -7.56 -3.75
N PHE A 199 4.09 -8.01 -3.08
CA PHE A 199 3.17 -9.02 -3.61
C PHE A 199 2.39 -8.51 -4.80
N ASP A 200 1.94 -7.27 -4.72
CA ASP A 200 1.21 -6.62 -5.78
C ASP A 200 2.10 -6.31 -6.98
N LEU A 201 3.28 -5.74 -6.74
CA LEU A 201 4.25 -5.41 -7.80
C LEU A 201 4.68 -6.62 -8.61
N ILE A 202 4.93 -7.79 -7.96
CA ILE A 202 5.31 -8.99 -8.70
C ILE A 202 4.19 -9.45 -9.63
N ARG A 203 2.93 -9.43 -9.17
CA ARG A 203 1.76 -9.74 -10.02
C ARG A 203 1.65 -8.75 -11.18
N TRP A 204 1.78 -7.47 -10.90
CA TRP A 204 1.68 -6.42 -11.90
C TRP A 204 2.80 -6.48 -12.93
N LEU A 205 4.04 -6.73 -12.50
CA LEU A 205 5.20 -6.80 -13.40
C LEU A 205 5.17 -8.04 -14.29
N THR A 206 4.83 -9.21 -13.75
CA THR A 206 4.71 -10.46 -14.51
C THR A 206 3.42 -10.50 -15.35
N GLY A 207 2.33 -9.92 -14.86
CA GLY A 207 0.99 -10.11 -15.41
C GLY A 207 0.41 -11.49 -15.08
N SER A 208 0.93 -12.16 -14.05
CA SER A 208 0.58 -13.53 -13.63
C SER A 208 0.18 -13.54 -12.15
N ASP A 209 -0.69 -14.46 -11.76
CA ASP A 209 -1.01 -14.73 -10.37
C ASP A 209 -0.06 -15.75 -9.75
N PHE A 210 -0.12 -15.91 -8.43
CA PHE A 210 0.67 -16.91 -7.70
C PHE A 210 0.16 -18.33 -7.95
N GLU A 211 1.07 -19.29 -8.15
CA GLU A 211 0.77 -20.71 -8.23
C GLU A 211 0.89 -21.38 -6.85
N HIS A 212 2.00 -21.08 -6.14
CA HIS A 212 2.21 -21.51 -4.76
C HIS A 212 3.16 -20.57 -4.03
N ILE A 213 3.01 -20.55 -2.70
CA ILE A 213 3.77 -19.69 -1.77
C ILE A 213 4.31 -20.54 -0.62
N TYR A 214 5.57 -20.31 -0.24
CA TYR A 214 6.16 -20.74 1.02
C TYR A 214 6.70 -19.51 1.76
N ALA A 215 6.28 -19.37 3.02
CA ALA A 215 6.71 -18.26 3.88
C ALA A 215 7.28 -18.81 5.18
N GLU A 216 8.33 -18.17 5.67
CA GLU A 216 8.99 -18.51 6.92
C GLU A 216 9.31 -17.24 7.70
N VAL A 217 9.00 -17.26 9.01
CA VAL A 217 9.31 -16.15 9.93
C VAL A 217 10.59 -16.47 10.70
N ALA A 218 11.45 -15.47 10.85
CA ALA A 218 12.57 -15.52 11.77
C ALA A 218 12.13 -15.09 13.19
N PRO A 219 12.95 -15.34 14.24
CA PRO A 219 12.73 -14.72 15.54
C PRO A 219 12.71 -13.20 15.40
N ASN A 220 11.74 -12.55 16.05
CA ASN A 220 11.61 -11.11 15.99
C ASN A 220 12.87 -10.40 16.48
N MET A 221 13.29 -9.36 15.75
CA MET A 221 14.32 -8.41 16.22
C MET A 221 13.81 -7.60 17.42
N ARG A 222 12.51 -7.33 17.44
CA ARG A 222 11.84 -6.64 18.53
C ARG A 222 11.04 -7.61 19.39
N THR A 223 11.40 -7.67 20.67
CA THR A 223 10.76 -8.59 21.63
C THR A 223 9.42 -8.09 22.18
N ASP A 224 9.05 -6.84 21.90
CA ASP A 224 7.80 -6.21 22.34
C ASP A 224 6.66 -6.33 21.31
N LEU A 225 6.91 -6.96 20.14
CA LEU A 225 5.88 -7.20 19.14
C LEU A 225 5.15 -8.52 19.37
N GLU A 226 3.84 -8.50 19.15
CA GLU A 226 2.98 -9.71 19.18
C GLU A 226 2.90 -10.41 17.81
N VAL A 227 3.48 -9.81 16.80
CA VAL A 227 3.42 -10.19 15.38
C VAL A 227 4.83 -10.26 14.80
N GLU A 228 4.96 -10.78 13.59
CA GLU A 228 6.23 -10.92 12.88
C GLU A 228 6.80 -9.57 12.46
N ASP A 229 8.13 -9.41 12.59
CA ASP A 229 8.90 -8.30 12.01
C ASP A 229 9.88 -8.75 10.93
N LEU A 230 10.25 -10.04 10.91
CA LEU A 230 11.16 -10.63 9.96
C LEU A 230 10.54 -11.86 9.29
N LEU A 231 10.39 -11.84 7.98
CA LEU A 231 9.95 -13.00 7.22
C LEU A 231 10.52 -12.97 5.80
N LEU A 232 10.66 -14.16 5.23
CA LEU A 232 10.97 -14.35 3.82
C LEU A 232 9.86 -15.16 3.17
N VAL A 233 9.54 -14.80 1.93
CA VAL A 233 8.50 -15.45 1.14
C VAL A 233 9.10 -15.87 -0.19
N THR A 234 8.89 -17.11 -0.56
CA THR A 234 9.32 -17.65 -1.86
C THR A 234 8.20 -18.43 -2.51
N GLY A 235 8.29 -18.67 -3.79
CA GLY A 235 7.30 -19.44 -4.50
C GLY A 235 7.42 -19.31 -6.01
N LYS A 236 6.29 -19.53 -6.69
CA LYS A 236 6.21 -19.55 -8.14
C LYS A 236 4.92 -18.91 -8.61
N MET A 237 5.02 -18.17 -9.69
CA MET A 237 3.88 -17.60 -10.41
C MET A 237 3.32 -18.62 -11.42
N ALA A 238 2.07 -18.50 -11.81
CA ALA A 238 1.39 -19.39 -12.74
C ALA A 238 2.05 -19.44 -14.15
N ASP A 239 2.78 -18.39 -14.52
CA ASP A 239 3.59 -18.37 -15.77
C ASP A 239 4.94 -19.07 -15.65
N GLY A 240 5.27 -19.60 -14.47
CA GLY A 240 6.51 -20.31 -14.18
C GLY A 240 7.65 -19.45 -13.63
N CYS A 241 7.50 -18.14 -13.50
CA CYS A 241 8.47 -17.26 -12.86
C CYS A 241 8.57 -17.60 -11.36
N THR A 242 9.78 -17.80 -10.84
CA THR A 242 10.02 -17.99 -9.40
C THR A 242 10.28 -16.66 -8.71
N PHE A 243 10.02 -16.58 -7.41
CA PHE A 243 10.24 -15.33 -6.68
C PHE A 243 10.80 -15.51 -5.28
N LEU A 244 11.43 -14.45 -4.79
CA LEU A 244 11.79 -14.23 -3.39
C LEU A 244 11.36 -12.82 -2.99
N LEU A 245 10.56 -12.70 -1.91
CA LEU A 245 10.12 -11.43 -1.35
C LEU A 245 10.63 -11.31 0.09
N ASP A 246 11.05 -10.10 0.45
CA ASP A 246 11.41 -9.73 1.82
C ASP A 246 10.62 -8.48 2.23
N PRO A 247 9.44 -8.65 2.85
CA PRO A 247 8.60 -7.56 3.34
C PRO A 247 8.85 -7.23 4.82
N SER A 248 10.09 -7.21 5.28
CA SER A 248 10.42 -7.17 6.71
C SER A 248 10.52 -5.74 7.30
N TRP A 249 10.31 -5.64 8.61
CA TRP A 249 10.66 -4.48 9.44
C TRP A 249 12.06 -4.62 10.04
N SER A 250 13.06 -4.86 9.21
CA SER A 250 14.42 -5.19 9.65
C SER A 250 15.33 -3.97 9.82
N ARG A 251 14.78 -2.75 9.83
CA ARG A 251 15.56 -1.55 10.14
C ARG A 251 15.44 -1.18 11.60
N LEU A 252 16.57 -0.89 12.24
CA LEU A 252 16.62 -0.41 13.62
C LEU A 252 16.44 1.11 13.68
N GLU A 253 16.11 1.63 14.86
CA GLU A 253 15.88 3.06 15.08
C GLU A 253 17.07 3.94 14.69
N GLU A 254 16.75 5.18 14.30
CA GLU A 254 17.67 6.23 13.90
C GLU A 254 18.82 6.55 14.85
N ARG A 255 18.66 6.27 16.12
CA ARG A 255 19.61 6.69 17.18
C ARG A 255 21.01 6.09 17.01
N LEU A 256 21.14 5.09 16.15
CA LEU A 256 22.39 4.40 15.92
C LEU A 256 23.18 4.92 14.71
N VAL A 257 22.62 5.83 13.91
CA VAL A 257 23.28 6.38 12.73
C VAL A 257 23.04 7.88 12.67
N GLU A 258 23.96 8.67 13.21
CA GLU A 258 24.00 10.09 12.92
C GLU A 258 24.47 10.29 11.46
N PRO A 259 23.66 10.90 10.59
CA PRO A 259 24.10 11.21 9.24
C PRO A 259 25.17 12.31 9.30
N GLY A 260 26.41 11.94 9.00
CA GLY A 260 27.46 12.92 8.71
C GLY A 260 27.19 13.63 7.38
N PRO A 261 27.72 14.86 7.19
CA PRO A 261 27.57 15.59 5.95
C PRO A 261 28.18 14.81 4.76
N GLY A 262 27.38 14.56 3.74
CA GLY A 262 27.82 13.92 2.49
C GLY A 262 27.83 12.40 2.47
N TRP A 263 27.24 11.74 3.45
CA TRP A 263 27.14 10.28 3.50
C TRP A 263 25.74 9.80 3.12
N GLU A 264 25.67 8.81 2.26
CA GLU A 264 24.45 8.00 2.14
C GLU A 264 24.31 7.18 3.43
N VAL A 265 23.18 7.34 4.10
CA VAL A 265 22.87 6.54 5.27
C VAL A 265 22.67 5.09 4.84
N PHE A 266 23.53 4.20 5.32
CA PHE A 266 23.37 2.78 5.09
C PHE A 266 23.29 2.04 6.44
N PRO A 267 22.34 1.13 6.62
CA PRO A 267 21.23 0.82 5.70
C PRO A 267 20.22 1.97 5.62
N LYS A 268 19.57 2.13 4.46
CA LYS A 268 18.45 3.07 4.30
C LYS A 268 17.32 2.71 5.28
N ARG A 269 16.59 3.71 5.79
CA ARG A 269 15.44 3.49 6.67
C ARG A 269 14.32 2.74 6.00
N MET A 270 14.13 3.00 4.73
CA MET A 270 13.16 2.36 3.88
C MET A 270 13.81 2.06 2.54
N GLU A 271 13.59 0.86 2.03
CA GLU A 271 14.02 0.48 0.69
C GLU A 271 13.00 -0.42 0.04
N VAL A 272 12.80 -0.21 -1.25
CA VAL A 272 12.09 -1.14 -2.14
C VAL A 272 13.00 -1.39 -3.31
N ASN A 273 13.58 -2.59 -3.36
CA ASN A 273 14.48 -3.00 -4.43
C ASN A 273 13.83 -4.09 -5.28
N LEU A 274 14.08 -4.02 -6.58
CA LEU A 274 13.63 -4.99 -7.55
C LEU A 274 14.82 -5.55 -8.33
N THR A 275 14.88 -6.88 -8.45
CA THR A 275 15.77 -7.57 -9.38
C THR A 275 14.94 -8.56 -10.19
N LEU A 276 14.90 -8.38 -11.51
CA LEU A 276 14.14 -9.21 -12.43
C LEU A 276 15.10 -9.87 -13.41
N ASN A 277 15.12 -11.18 -13.45
CA ASN A 277 15.92 -11.96 -14.38
C ASN A 277 15.03 -12.56 -15.46
N GLY A 278 15.27 -12.17 -16.69
CA GLY A 278 14.60 -12.71 -17.86
C GLY A 278 15.56 -13.49 -18.75
N GLU A 279 15.04 -14.10 -19.81
CA GLU A 279 15.83 -14.91 -20.74
C GLU A 279 16.90 -14.11 -21.49
N ARG A 280 16.74 -12.78 -21.62
CA ARG A 280 17.61 -11.93 -22.41
C ARG A 280 18.33 -10.86 -21.61
N GLY A 281 18.17 -10.84 -20.28
CA GLY A 281 18.84 -9.87 -19.45
C GLY A 281 18.23 -9.74 -18.06
N THR A 282 18.81 -8.85 -17.27
CA THR A 282 18.41 -8.57 -15.90
C THR A 282 18.08 -7.08 -15.76
N LEU A 283 17.00 -6.77 -15.04
CA LEU A 283 16.70 -5.41 -14.55
C LEU A 283 16.97 -5.34 -13.05
N MET A 284 17.57 -4.25 -12.62
CA MET A 284 17.74 -3.92 -11.20
C MET A 284 17.34 -2.48 -10.96
N ALA A 285 16.56 -2.24 -9.92
CA ALA A 285 16.09 -0.91 -9.55
C ALA A 285 15.95 -0.77 -8.04
N ASP A 286 16.35 0.38 -7.53
CA ASP A 286 15.91 0.92 -6.24
C ASP A 286 14.75 1.87 -6.52
N CYS A 287 13.55 1.56 -6.03
CA CYS A 287 12.34 2.33 -6.32
C CYS A 287 12.41 3.77 -5.80
N PHE A 288 13.28 4.05 -4.83
CA PHE A 288 13.54 5.39 -4.29
C PHE A 288 14.88 5.98 -4.78
N GLY A 289 15.54 5.29 -5.70
CA GLY A 289 16.73 5.75 -6.39
C GLY A 289 16.41 6.25 -7.80
N PRO A 290 17.36 6.97 -8.45
CA PRO A 290 17.08 7.56 -9.75
C PRO A 290 17.38 6.61 -10.93
N ASN A 291 17.84 5.37 -10.68
CA ASN A 291 18.38 4.55 -11.76
C ASN A 291 17.69 3.18 -11.88
N VAL A 292 17.48 2.79 -13.14
CA VAL A 292 17.16 1.42 -13.53
C VAL A 292 18.34 0.88 -14.33
N TYR A 293 18.91 -0.23 -13.89
CA TYR A 293 20.02 -0.90 -14.57
C TYR A 293 19.45 -2.05 -15.40
N HIS A 294 19.85 -2.11 -16.67
CA HIS A 294 19.50 -3.16 -17.59
C HIS A 294 20.77 -3.85 -18.08
N ASN A 295 20.97 -5.09 -17.64
CA ASN A 295 22.03 -5.95 -18.14
C ASN A 295 21.46 -6.86 -19.22
N GLY A 296 21.54 -6.40 -20.45
CA GLY A 296 21.10 -7.10 -21.64
C GLY A 296 22.08 -6.83 -22.80
N ALA A 297 21.61 -6.97 -24.03
CA ALA A 297 22.39 -6.59 -25.20
C ALA A 297 21.64 -5.48 -25.94
N PRO A 298 22.03 -4.21 -25.81
CA PRO A 298 23.19 -3.69 -25.06
C PRO A 298 22.98 -3.56 -23.55
N LEU A 299 24.08 -3.46 -22.79
CA LEU A 299 24.07 -3.01 -21.40
C LEU A 299 23.65 -1.54 -21.33
N ASP A 300 22.71 -1.21 -20.48
CA ASP A 300 22.20 0.15 -20.37
C ASP A 300 21.85 0.55 -18.93
N ARG A 301 21.78 1.86 -18.70
CA ARG A 301 21.35 2.47 -17.47
C ARG A 301 20.38 3.59 -17.78
N TYR A 302 19.15 3.47 -17.28
CA TYR A 302 18.14 4.49 -17.42
C TYR A 302 18.11 5.35 -16.15
N THR A 303 18.37 6.64 -16.30
CA THR A 303 18.20 7.60 -15.21
C THR A 303 16.80 8.17 -15.30
N VAL A 304 16.05 8.04 -14.21
CA VAL A 304 14.67 8.51 -14.07
C VAL A 304 14.66 9.71 -13.14
N GLN A 305 14.10 10.82 -13.59
CA GLN A 305 13.82 11.93 -12.67
C GLN A 305 12.71 11.50 -11.71
N TYR A 306 12.95 11.71 -10.43
CA TYR A 306 12.07 11.29 -9.36
C TYR A 306 11.91 12.43 -8.35
N THR A 307 10.69 12.72 -7.96
CA THR A 307 10.35 13.56 -6.83
C THR A 307 9.53 12.78 -5.83
N TYR A 308 9.71 13.05 -4.55
CA TYR A 308 9.09 12.32 -3.45
C TYR A 308 7.56 12.26 -3.47
N PHE A 309 6.89 13.11 -4.27
CA PHE A 309 5.43 13.18 -4.38
C PHE A 309 4.87 12.64 -5.70
N ASP A 310 5.73 12.25 -6.64
CA ASP A 310 5.25 11.84 -7.98
C ASP A 310 4.27 10.66 -7.92
N GLU A 311 4.52 9.68 -7.06
CA GLU A 311 3.63 8.55 -6.86
C GLU A 311 2.27 8.96 -6.29
N TRP A 312 2.24 9.90 -5.35
CA TRP A 312 1.00 10.37 -4.72
C TRP A 312 0.16 11.20 -5.69
N ILE A 313 0.80 12.03 -6.49
CA ILE A 313 0.14 12.80 -7.55
C ILE A 313 -0.46 11.84 -8.58
N GLY A 314 0.30 10.84 -9.02
CA GLY A 314 -0.18 9.85 -9.99
C GLY A 314 -1.35 9.00 -9.48
N LEU A 315 -1.30 8.61 -8.20
CA LEU A 315 -2.37 7.89 -7.51
C LEU A 315 -3.68 8.70 -7.50
N ILE A 316 -3.61 9.96 -7.06
CA ILE A 316 -4.77 10.87 -6.98
C ILE A 316 -5.30 11.20 -8.37
N ASP A 317 -4.41 11.42 -9.33
CA ASP A 317 -4.81 11.76 -10.70
C ASP A 317 -5.60 10.62 -11.36
N GLU A 318 -5.18 9.38 -11.21
CA GLU A 318 -5.94 8.23 -11.71
C GLU A 318 -7.29 8.12 -11.00
N PHE A 319 -7.32 8.26 -9.67
CA PHE A 319 -8.58 8.21 -8.93
C PHE A 319 -9.58 9.25 -9.45
N CYS A 320 -9.17 10.50 -9.60
CA CYS A 320 -10.01 11.56 -10.11
C CYS A 320 -10.49 11.27 -11.54
N ASP A 321 -9.62 10.78 -12.39
CA ASP A 321 -9.95 10.47 -13.79
C ASP A 321 -10.91 9.27 -13.85
N CYS A 322 -10.72 8.23 -13.02
CA CYS A 322 -11.65 7.11 -12.92
C CYS A 322 -13.05 7.57 -12.50
N VAL A 323 -13.15 8.41 -11.46
CA VAL A 323 -14.43 8.95 -11.00
C VAL A 323 -15.11 9.82 -12.08
N ARG A 324 -14.36 10.68 -12.75
CA ARG A 324 -14.93 11.65 -13.71
C ARG A 324 -15.24 11.03 -15.07
N LEU A 325 -14.54 9.98 -15.48
CA LEU A 325 -14.66 9.36 -16.80
C LEU A 325 -15.36 8.00 -16.76
N GLY A 326 -15.70 7.49 -15.56
CA GLY A 326 -16.32 6.18 -15.39
C GLY A 326 -15.37 5.02 -15.70
N HIS A 327 -14.07 5.20 -15.44
CA HIS A 327 -13.08 4.15 -15.64
C HIS A 327 -12.88 3.33 -14.37
N THR A 328 -12.44 2.09 -14.53
CA THR A 328 -12.02 1.23 -13.43
C THR A 328 -10.54 1.52 -13.13
N PRO A 329 -10.16 1.81 -11.86
CA PRO A 329 -8.76 2.01 -11.52
C PRO A 329 -7.96 0.71 -11.70
N GLN A 330 -6.67 0.85 -12.03
CA GLN A 330 -5.81 -0.33 -12.21
C GLN A 330 -5.69 -1.16 -10.93
N ILE A 331 -5.72 -0.50 -9.76
CA ILE A 331 -5.68 -1.16 -8.45
C ILE A 331 -7.06 -0.99 -7.78
N ASN A 332 -8.03 -1.72 -8.29
CA ASN A 332 -9.36 -1.82 -7.70
C ASN A 332 -9.43 -2.95 -6.65
N LEU A 333 -10.61 -3.11 -6.01
CA LEU A 333 -10.82 -4.15 -5.02
C LEU A 333 -10.57 -5.56 -5.57
N ARG A 334 -11.03 -5.89 -6.79
CA ARG A 334 -10.84 -7.24 -7.38
C ARG A 334 -9.36 -7.55 -7.61
N TRP A 335 -8.61 -6.57 -8.11
CA TRP A 335 -7.16 -6.73 -8.27
C TRP A 335 -6.48 -6.98 -6.93
N HIS A 336 -6.76 -6.14 -5.94
CA HIS A 336 -6.08 -6.20 -4.64
C HIS A 336 -6.49 -7.42 -3.81
N ARG A 337 -7.71 -7.95 -3.98
CA ARG A 337 -8.17 -9.19 -3.35
C ARG A 337 -7.21 -10.36 -3.60
N ARG A 338 -6.66 -10.47 -4.82
CA ARG A 338 -5.67 -11.51 -5.15
C ARG A 338 -4.35 -11.32 -4.38
N THR A 339 -3.97 -10.08 -4.11
CA THR A 339 -2.82 -9.78 -3.25
C THR A 339 -3.10 -10.24 -1.81
N ILE A 340 -4.29 -9.99 -1.28
CA ILE A 340 -4.68 -10.45 0.06
C ILE A 340 -4.75 -11.98 0.14
N GLU A 341 -5.24 -12.65 -0.89
CA GLU A 341 -5.25 -14.11 -0.97
C GLU A 341 -3.83 -14.69 -0.86
N ALA A 342 -2.86 -14.10 -1.57
CA ALA A 342 -1.46 -14.48 -1.48
C ALA A 342 -0.87 -14.21 -0.08
N MET A 343 -1.20 -13.09 0.55
CA MET A 343 -0.76 -12.78 1.92
C MET A 343 -1.38 -13.74 2.95
N ASN A 344 -2.65 -14.13 2.78
CA ASN A 344 -3.28 -15.16 3.60
C ASN A 344 -2.58 -16.51 3.45
N ALA A 345 -2.20 -16.89 2.21
CA ALA A 345 -1.42 -18.10 1.96
C ALA A 345 -0.04 -18.08 2.65
N CYS A 346 0.58 -16.89 2.81
CA CYS A 346 1.79 -16.78 3.62
C CYS A 346 1.54 -17.16 5.09
N TYR A 347 0.50 -16.61 5.72
CA TYR A 347 0.16 -16.96 7.10
C TYR A 347 -0.21 -18.42 7.25
N GLU A 348 -0.91 -19.01 6.28
CA GLU A 348 -1.20 -20.43 6.26
C GLU A 348 0.08 -21.27 6.12
N SER A 349 0.99 -20.87 5.22
CA SER A 349 2.29 -21.53 5.04
C SER A 349 3.13 -21.50 6.32
N ILE A 350 3.21 -20.37 7.00
CA ILE A 350 3.89 -20.23 8.30
C ILE A 350 3.29 -21.21 9.33
N ALA A 351 1.96 -21.25 9.42
CA ALA A 351 1.27 -22.11 10.38
C ALA A 351 1.48 -23.62 10.08
N ARG A 352 1.45 -23.99 8.81
CA ARG A 352 1.61 -25.40 8.37
C ARG A 352 3.07 -25.83 8.17
N ARG A 353 3.99 -24.89 8.04
CA ARG A 353 5.40 -25.12 7.65
C ARG A 353 5.51 -25.86 6.32
N GLN A 354 4.66 -25.50 5.37
CA GLN A 354 4.57 -26.14 4.04
C GLN A 354 4.17 -25.11 2.99
N PRO A 355 4.51 -25.32 1.70
CA PRO A 355 3.97 -24.52 0.62
C PRO A 355 2.44 -24.59 0.57
N VAL A 356 1.81 -23.48 0.20
CA VAL A 356 0.36 -23.37 -0.02
C VAL A 356 0.13 -23.05 -1.49
N SER A 357 -0.73 -23.82 -2.15
CA SER A 357 -1.19 -23.56 -3.53
C SER A 357 -2.36 -22.55 -3.52
N LEU A 358 -2.42 -21.73 -4.55
CA LEU A 358 -3.43 -20.68 -4.77
C LEU A 358 -4.27 -20.98 -6.01
#